data_e812bb6fb18e6de862b4f79843d8388c
#
_entry.id   e812bb6fb18e6de862b4f79843d8388c
#
_cell.length_a   1.000
_cell.length_b   1.000
_cell.length_c   1.000
_cell.angle_alpha   90.00
_cell.angle_beta   90.00
_cell.angle_gamma   90.00
#
_symmetry.space_group_name_H-M   'P 1'
#
loop_
_entity.id
_entity.type
_entity.pdbx_description
1 polymer ?
#
loop_
_entity_poly.entity_id
_entity_poly.type
_entity_poly.pdbx_seq_one_letter_code
_entity_poly.pdbx_strand_id
1 'polypeptide(L)'
;MIVKDEFLGRLRKIFDLNLYEVKVWTALLSRGTSTAGELSNISDVPRSRTYDILESLEKKGFIIMKIGKPIKFVALKPEEVVERVKKNLMNSAKERTARLEKLKGDEVLQELTTLFTKGIKFVEPSDLSGSLKGRQNLYNHLDMMIRDAEKTVTIVTTAEGMNRKLEALMPSLEKIKKRGVKVRIAAPVDKNNLKVAKELKKVADVKNLQSIKARFVVIDSNQVMFMLLDDEKFHPNYDVGVWINTEFFAQALEQMFDLAWKEMKAIK
;
A
#
# COMPACT_ATOMS: atom_id res chain seq x y z
N MET A 1 13.14 13.25 33.51
CA MET A 1 12.98 13.12 32.05
C MET A 1 13.07 14.51 31.42
N ILE A 2 13.91 14.73 30.41
CA ILE A 2 14.20 16.06 29.86
C ILE A 2 13.08 16.56 28.94
N VAL A 3 12.23 15.66 28.46
CA VAL A 3 11.22 15.92 27.42
C VAL A 3 9.90 15.23 27.78
N LYS A 4 8.76 15.88 27.46
CA LYS A 4 7.42 15.32 27.69
C LYS A 4 7.15 14.09 26.83
N ASP A 5 6.41 13.11 27.37
CA ASP A 5 6.09 11.85 26.68
C ASP A 5 5.35 12.06 25.33
N GLU A 6 4.51 13.08 25.27
CA GLU A 6 3.81 13.44 24.01
C GLU A 6 4.80 13.80 22.89
N PHE A 7 5.84 14.57 23.21
CA PHE A 7 6.87 14.95 22.24
C PHE A 7 7.71 13.75 21.82
N LEU A 8 8.08 12.86 22.75
CA LEU A 8 8.74 11.59 22.42
C LEU A 8 7.88 10.74 21.48
N GLY A 9 6.56 10.69 21.73
CA GLY A 9 5.61 10.00 20.85
C GLY A 9 5.55 10.57 19.43
N ARG A 10 5.64 11.89 19.27
CA ARG A 10 5.70 12.56 17.96
C ARG A 10 7.01 12.23 17.23
N LEU A 11 8.15 12.31 17.91
CA LEU A 11 9.45 11.98 17.32
C LEU A 11 9.53 10.53 16.85
N ARG A 12 8.98 9.60 17.63
CA ARG A 12 8.88 8.19 17.24
C ARG A 12 8.16 7.99 15.90
N LYS A 13 7.03 8.66 15.73
CA LYS A 13 6.22 8.56 14.50
C LYS A 13 6.91 9.22 13.30
N ILE A 14 7.52 10.38 13.50
CA ILE A 14 8.16 11.14 12.41
C ILE A 14 9.42 10.42 11.89
N PHE A 15 10.24 9.89 12.80
CA PHE A 15 11.55 9.34 12.45
C PHE A 15 11.61 7.80 12.44
N ASP A 16 10.49 7.13 12.65
CA ASP A 16 10.40 5.67 12.77
C ASP A 16 11.40 5.10 13.80
N LEU A 17 11.43 5.72 14.95
CA LEU A 17 12.28 5.33 16.06
C LEU A 17 11.49 4.59 17.13
N ASN A 18 12.12 3.62 17.82
CA ASN A 18 11.56 3.01 19.00
C ASN A 18 11.71 3.96 20.23
N LEU A 19 11.05 3.62 21.34
CA LEU A 19 11.03 4.47 22.52
C LEU A 19 12.42 4.71 23.12
N TYR A 20 13.27 3.69 23.14
CA TYR A 20 14.63 3.82 23.69
C TYR A 20 15.52 4.65 22.77
N GLU A 21 15.40 4.49 21.46
CA GLU A 21 16.14 5.31 20.50
C GLU A 21 15.83 6.80 20.69
N VAL A 22 14.54 7.17 20.82
CA VAL A 22 14.16 8.58 21.04
C VAL A 22 14.65 9.09 22.37
N LYS A 23 14.57 8.29 23.44
CA LYS A 23 15.08 8.69 24.76
C LYS A 23 16.58 8.95 24.76
N VAL A 24 17.38 8.04 24.17
CA VAL A 24 18.84 8.18 24.07
C VAL A 24 19.22 9.35 23.17
N TRP A 25 18.55 9.50 22.03
CA TRP A 25 18.82 10.61 21.10
C TRP A 25 18.51 11.97 21.73
N THR A 26 17.37 12.15 22.38
CA THR A 26 17.01 13.40 23.06
C THR A 26 17.94 13.71 24.23
N ALA A 27 18.40 12.70 24.97
CA ALA A 27 19.42 12.84 26.00
C ALA A 27 20.75 13.32 25.39
N LEU A 28 21.17 12.76 24.26
CA LEU A 28 22.38 13.17 23.58
C LEU A 28 22.28 14.59 22.99
N LEU A 29 21.11 14.95 22.40
CA LEU A 29 20.86 16.32 21.92
C LEU A 29 21.01 17.36 23.05
N SER A 30 20.56 17.05 24.26
CA SER A 30 20.67 17.96 25.41
C SER A 30 22.11 18.17 25.87
N ARG A 31 23.03 17.25 25.56
CA ARG A 31 24.44 17.29 26.00
C ARG A 31 25.42 17.68 24.87
N GLY A 32 25.00 17.49 23.64
CA GLY A 32 25.86 17.64 22.46
C GLY A 32 26.86 16.49 22.27
N THR A 33 27.58 16.13 23.34
CA THR A 33 28.56 15.01 23.31
C THR A 33 28.53 14.29 24.65
N SER A 34 28.45 12.94 24.62
CA SER A 34 28.42 12.10 25.83
C SER A 34 28.93 10.69 25.59
N THR A 35 29.27 9.99 26.64
CA THR A 35 29.56 8.54 26.64
C THR A 35 28.27 7.73 26.78
N ALA A 36 28.32 6.45 26.42
CA ALA A 36 27.19 5.53 26.59
C ALA A 36 26.71 5.40 28.05
N GLY A 37 27.64 5.43 28.99
CA GLY A 37 27.32 5.36 30.44
C GLY A 37 26.54 6.59 30.93
N GLU A 38 26.96 7.79 30.51
CA GLU A 38 26.26 9.04 30.84
C GLU A 38 24.86 9.07 30.21
N LEU A 39 24.74 8.62 28.95
CA LEU A 39 23.47 8.57 28.25
C LEU A 39 22.50 7.57 28.87
N SER A 40 22.98 6.40 29.33
CA SER A 40 22.19 5.44 30.08
C SER A 40 21.52 6.08 31.30
N ASN A 41 22.29 6.82 32.10
CA ASN A 41 21.78 7.48 33.29
C ASN A 41 20.77 8.60 32.95
N ILE A 42 21.02 9.40 31.93
CA ILE A 42 20.16 10.53 31.56
C ILE A 42 18.85 10.08 30.90
N SER A 43 18.92 9.07 30.05
CA SER A 43 17.77 8.56 29.29
C SER A 43 16.92 7.54 30.03
N ASP A 44 17.39 7.08 31.18
CA ASP A 44 16.77 5.98 31.93
C ASP A 44 16.59 4.72 31.04
N VAL A 45 17.68 4.37 30.34
CA VAL A 45 17.77 3.18 29.49
C VAL A 45 18.89 2.28 30.01
N PRO A 46 18.66 0.97 30.19
CA PRO A 46 19.68 0.05 30.70
C PRO A 46 20.98 0.12 29.91
N ARG A 47 22.12 0.16 30.63
CA ARG A 47 23.45 0.34 30.02
C ARG A 47 23.78 -0.70 28.96
N SER A 48 23.36 -1.95 29.18
CA SER A 48 23.56 -3.04 28.19
C SER A 48 22.84 -2.75 26.86
N ARG A 49 21.69 -2.08 26.91
CA ARG A 49 20.94 -1.73 25.70
C ARG A 49 21.40 -0.42 25.06
N THR A 50 21.98 0.48 25.85
CA THR A 50 22.38 1.81 25.35
C THR A 50 23.41 1.72 24.23
N TYR A 51 24.33 0.75 24.24
CA TYR A 51 25.30 0.54 23.17
C TYR A 51 24.62 0.11 21.85
N ASP A 52 23.70 -0.86 21.89
CA ASP A 52 22.97 -1.33 20.72
C ASP A 52 22.12 -0.20 20.11
N ILE A 53 21.52 0.63 20.98
CA ILE A 53 20.72 1.77 20.58
C ILE A 53 21.57 2.84 19.92
N LEU A 54 22.75 3.14 20.47
CA LEU A 54 23.66 4.13 19.89
C LEU A 54 24.21 3.65 18.56
N GLU A 55 24.51 2.37 18.40
CA GLU A 55 24.89 1.78 17.11
C GLU A 55 23.73 1.87 16.08
N SER A 56 22.50 1.59 16.51
CA SER A 56 21.31 1.75 15.68
C SER A 56 21.11 3.20 15.22
N LEU A 57 21.23 4.17 16.14
CA LEU A 57 21.10 5.59 15.85
C LEU A 57 22.20 6.09 14.91
N GLU A 58 23.43 5.58 15.04
CA GLU A 58 24.53 5.88 14.13
C GLU A 58 24.24 5.36 12.71
N LYS A 59 23.85 4.09 12.58
CA LYS A 59 23.47 3.49 11.29
C LYS A 59 22.31 4.22 10.63
N LYS A 60 21.35 4.70 11.41
CA LYS A 60 20.23 5.52 10.94
C LYS A 60 20.63 6.95 10.59
N GLY A 61 21.81 7.42 11.00
CA GLY A 61 22.34 8.75 10.68
C GLY A 61 21.96 9.86 11.66
N PHE A 62 21.56 9.53 12.90
CA PHE A 62 21.16 10.48 13.94
C PHE A 62 22.33 11.03 14.75
N ILE A 63 23.40 10.28 14.85
CA ILE A 63 24.56 10.58 15.70
C ILE A 63 25.86 10.19 14.99
N ILE A 64 26.97 10.64 15.53
CA ILE A 64 28.32 10.25 15.10
C ILE A 64 29.06 9.64 16.29
N MET A 65 29.71 8.50 16.07
CA MET A 65 30.63 7.90 17.05
C MET A 65 32.02 8.51 16.87
N LYS A 66 32.56 9.07 17.97
CA LYS A 66 33.92 9.56 18.04
C LYS A 66 34.79 8.53 18.76
N ILE A 67 35.66 7.88 18.01
CA ILE A 67 36.61 6.89 18.53
C ILE A 67 37.58 7.56 19.51
N GLY A 68 37.71 6.96 20.70
CA GLY A 68 38.58 7.46 21.74
C GLY A 68 38.52 6.58 22.99
N LYS A 69 39.26 6.94 24.03
CA LYS A 69 39.18 6.31 25.35
C LYS A 69 38.76 7.36 26.38
N PRO A 70 37.48 7.39 26.80
CA PRO A 70 36.35 6.55 26.36
C PRO A 70 35.80 6.95 24.99
N ILE A 71 35.04 6.02 24.35
CA ILE A 71 34.25 6.30 23.14
C ILE A 71 33.17 7.33 23.49
N LYS A 72 33.03 8.37 22.67
CA LYS A 72 32.02 9.42 22.81
C LYS A 72 31.08 9.45 21.60
N PHE A 73 29.85 9.80 21.83
CA PHE A 73 28.84 9.99 20.80
C PHE A 73 28.50 11.49 20.72
N VAL A 74 28.32 11.97 19.51
CA VAL A 74 28.09 13.38 19.21
C VAL A 74 26.70 13.52 18.55
N ALA A 75 25.88 14.40 19.07
CA ALA A 75 24.61 14.75 18.46
C ALA A 75 24.85 15.56 17.18
N LEU A 76 24.11 15.23 16.13
CA LEU A 76 24.02 16.06 14.94
C LEU A 76 22.95 17.13 15.11
N LYS A 77 23.08 18.23 14.38
CA LYS A 77 22.02 19.25 14.33
C LYS A 77 20.72 18.63 13.79
N PRO A 78 19.54 18.98 14.35
CA PRO A 78 18.28 18.39 13.92
C PRO A 78 18.04 18.49 12.40
N GLU A 79 18.41 19.62 11.78
CA GLU A 79 18.26 19.83 10.33
C GLU A 79 19.15 18.87 9.53
N GLU A 80 20.37 18.62 10.00
CA GLU A 80 21.30 17.66 9.38
C GLU A 80 20.79 16.23 9.52
N VAL A 81 20.17 15.88 10.66
CA VAL A 81 19.54 14.58 10.89
C VAL A 81 18.44 14.36 9.87
N VAL A 82 17.55 15.35 9.65
CA VAL A 82 16.46 15.24 8.68
C VAL A 82 16.99 14.91 7.27
N GLU A 83 18.02 15.64 6.80
CA GLU A 83 18.59 15.39 5.47
C GLU A 83 19.30 14.03 5.37
N ARG A 84 20.01 13.60 6.43
CA ARG A 84 20.65 12.28 6.46
C ARG A 84 19.63 11.14 6.46
N VAL A 85 18.59 11.22 7.28
CA VAL A 85 17.52 10.22 7.35
C VAL A 85 16.81 10.11 6.01
N LYS A 86 16.45 11.24 5.41
CA LYS A 86 15.82 11.29 4.08
C LYS A 86 16.70 10.61 3.01
N LYS A 87 17.99 10.93 2.98
CA LYS A 87 18.96 10.33 2.04
C LYS A 87 19.09 8.82 2.26
N ASN A 88 19.17 8.36 3.52
CA ASN A 88 19.27 6.95 3.87
C ASN A 88 18.01 6.18 3.47
N LEU A 89 16.82 6.76 3.68
CA LEU A 89 15.55 6.16 3.26
C LEU A 89 15.51 5.99 1.73
N MET A 90 15.89 7.03 0.99
CA MET A 90 15.90 6.97 -0.49
C MET A 90 16.88 5.90 -1.01
N ASN A 91 18.08 5.84 -0.44
CA ASN A 91 19.10 4.86 -0.82
C ASN A 91 18.63 3.42 -0.48
N SER A 92 18.11 3.21 0.74
CA SER A 92 17.59 1.91 1.16
C SER A 92 16.40 1.45 0.30
N ALA A 93 15.51 2.37 -0.06
CA ALA A 93 14.39 2.08 -0.96
C ALA A 93 14.91 1.67 -2.34
N LYS A 94 15.87 2.42 -2.90
CA LYS A 94 16.49 2.12 -4.20
C LYS A 94 17.17 0.75 -4.22
N GLU A 95 17.95 0.45 -3.19
CA GLU A 95 18.63 -0.84 -3.07
C GLU A 95 17.66 -2.01 -2.92
N ARG A 96 16.58 -1.82 -2.12
CA ARG A 96 15.54 -2.85 -1.95
C ARG A 96 14.80 -3.08 -3.24
N THR A 97 14.42 -2.02 -3.95
CA THR A 97 13.74 -2.12 -5.25
C THR A 97 14.62 -2.85 -6.27
N ALA A 98 15.90 -2.48 -6.36
CA ALA A 98 16.84 -3.13 -7.27
C ALA A 98 17.05 -4.64 -6.95
N ARG A 99 17.03 -5.02 -5.66
CA ARG A 99 17.07 -6.44 -5.26
C ARG A 99 15.82 -7.19 -5.67
N LEU A 100 14.65 -6.60 -5.49
CA LEU A 100 13.38 -7.20 -5.90
C LEU A 100 13.26 -7.32 -7.42
N GLU A 101 13.75 -6.33 -8.15
CA GLU A 101 13.79 -6.40 -9.62
C GLU A 101 14.68 -7.54 -10.14
N LYS A 102 15.80 -7.82 -9.48
CA LYS A 102 16.68 -8.95 -9.82
C LYS A 102 16.04 -10.32 -9.59
N LEU A 103 15.03 -10.41 -8.70
CA LEU A 103 14.29 -11.66 -8.51
C LEU A 103 13.46 -12.07 -9.74
N LYS A 104 13.16 -11.13 -10.65
CA LYS A 104 12.48 -11.45 -11.91
C LYS A 104 13.42 -12.28 -12.79
N GLY A 105 13.19 -13.59 -12.84
CA GLY A 105 14.03 -14.56 -13.56
C GLY A 105 15.05 -15.31 -12.71
N ASP A 106 15.08 -15.04 -11.42
CA ASP A 106 15.92 -15.74 -10.45
C ASP A 106 15.33 -17.12 -10.08
N GLU A 107 16.21 -18.06 -9.75
CA GLU A 107 15.85 -19.41 -9.32
C GLU A 107 14.92 -19.41 -8.10
N VAL A 108 15.12 -18.46 -7.18
CA VAL A 108 14.26 -18.27 -6.01
C VAL A 108 12.79 -17.99 -6.40
N LEU A 109 12.56 -17.15 -7.41
CA LEU A 109 11.20 -16.88 -7.87
C LEU A 109 10.60 -18.10 -8.61
N GLN A 110 11.42 -18.88 -9.31
CA GLN A 110 10.99 -20.14 -9.93
C GLN A 110 10.61 -21.18 -8.88
N GLU A 111 11.38 -21.31 -7.81
CA GLU A 111 11.05 -22.19 -6.69
C GLU A 111 9.74 -21.77 -6.01
N LEU A 112 9.56 -20.47 -5.73
CA LEU A 112 8.32 -19.94 -5.17
C LEU A 112 7.11 -20.20 -6.09
N THR A 113 7.30 -20.03 -7.41
CA THR A 113 6.27 -20.33 -8.40
C THR A 113 5.94 -21.82 -8.42
N THR A 114 6.96 -22.67 -8.28
CA THR A 114 6.77 -24.12 -8.22
C THR A 114 6.03 -24.53 -6.95
N LEU A 115 6.34 -23.94 -5.81
CA LEU A 115 5.61 -24.14 -4.55
C LEU A 115 4.16 -23.70 -4.68
N PHE A 116 3.93 -22.56 -5.26
CA PHE A 116 2.59 -22.04 -5.52
C PHE A 116 1.78 -22.98 -6.41
N THR A 117 2.34 -23.42 -7.55
CA THR A 117 1.65 -24.30 -8.49
C THR A 117 1.46 -25.73 -7.97
N LYS A 118 2.40 -26.28 -7.22
CA LYS A 118 2.25 -27.58 -6.59
C LYS A 118 1.27 -27.57 -5.41
N GLY A 119 1.14 -26.45 -4.71
CA GLY A 119 0.17 -26.27 -3.61
C GLY A 119 -1.29 -26.20 -4.08
N ILE A 120 -1.53 -25.81 -5.33
CA ILE A 120 -2.88 -25.58 -5.89
C ILE A 120 -3.62 -26.86 -6.28
N LYS A 121 -3.02 -28.05 -6.18
CA LYS A 121 -3.70 -29.32 -6.56
C LYS A 121 -4.77 -29.82 -5.59
N PHE A 122 -4.98 -29.19 -4.46
CA PHE A 122 -6.13 -29.40 -3.58
C PHE A 122 -6.98 -28.14 -3.59
N VAL A 123 -7.95 -28.09 -4.51
CA VAL A 123 -8.99 -27.05 -4.49
C VAL A 123 -9.99 -27.42 -3.40
N GLU A 124 -9.72 -26.97 -2.17
CA GLU A 124 -10.78 -26.92 -1.18
C GLU A 124 -11.76 -25.79 -1.53
N PRO A 125 -13.05 -25.90 -1.19
CA PRO A 125 -14.02 -24.82 -1.42
C PRO A 125 -13.58 -23.46 -0.85
N SER A 126 -12.78 -23.44 0.19
CA SER A 126 -12.13 -22.26 0.77
C SER A 126 -11.12 -21.58 -0.18
N ASP A 127 -10.60 -22.28 -1.20
CA ASP A 127 -9.66 -21.72 -2.16
C ASP A 127 -10.35 -20.96 -3.30
N LEU A 128 -11.67 -21.08 -3.38
CA LEU A 128 -12.48 -20.37 -4.37
C LEU A 128 -12.85 -18.95 -3.95
N SER A 129 -12.57 -18.57 -2.71
CA SER A 129 -12.88 -17.24 -2.22
C SER A 129 -11.98 -16.81 -1.07
N GLY A 130 -11.80 -15.52 -0.91
CA GLY A 130 -11.07 -14.93 0.21
C GLY A 130 -11.57 -13.53 0.53
N SER A 131 -11.27 -13.06 1.74
CA SER A 131 -11.60 -11.72 2.18
C SER A 131 -10.35 -10.87 2.40
N LEU A 132 -10.47 -9.60 2.07
CA LEU A 132 -9.42 -8.60 2.23
C LEU A 132 -9.95 -7.43 3.07
N LYS A 133 -9.14 -6.94 3.98
CA LYS A 133 -9.44 -5.79 4.82
C LYS A 133 -8.47 -4.64 4.54
N GLY A 134 -9.01 -3.43 4.49
CA GLY A 134 -8.27 -2.19 4.20
C GLY A 134 -8.25 -1.84 2.71
N ARG A 135 -8.60 -0.59 2.42
CA ARG A 135 -8.76 -0.09 1.05
C ARG A 135 -7.51 -0.25 0.20
N GLN A 136 -6.33 -0.07 0.77
CA GLN A 136 -5.07 -0.25 0.04
C GLN A 136 -4.87 -1.71 -0.39
N ASN A 137 -5.16 -2.67 0.49
CA ASN A 137 -5.07 -4.09 0.16
C ASN A 137 -6.06 -4.48 -0.93
N LEU A 138 -7.28 -3.91 -0.88
CA LEU A 138 -8.29 -4.11 -1.92
C LEU A 138 -7.80 -3.60 -3.28
N TYR A 139 -7.19 -2.41 -3.33
CA TYR A 139 -6.67 -1.86 -4.59
C TYR A 139 -5.45 -2.58 -5.11
N ASN A 140 -4.55 -3.03 -4.24
CA ASN A 140 -3.40 -3.84 -4.65
C ASN A 140 -3.87 -5.17 -5.28
N HIS A 141 -4.86 -5.81 -4.68
CA HIS A 141 -5.43 -7.04 -5.23
C HIS A 141 -6.18 -6.80 -6.55
N LEU A 142 -6.98 -5.74 -6.62
CA LEU A 142 -7.64 -5.34 -7.87
C LEU A 142 -6.63 -5.04 -8.99
N ASP A 143 -5.55 -4.35 -8.69
CA ASP A 143 -4.50 -4.04 -9.66
C ASP A 143 -3.86 -5.32 -10.20
N MET A 144 -3.61 -6.31 -9.35
CA MET A 144 -3.13 -7.63 -9.75
C MET A 144 -4.13 -8.32 -10.67
N MET A 145 -5.40 -8.45 -10.25
CA MET A 145 -6.46 -9.07 -11.05
C MET A 145 -6.61 -8.39 -12.44
N ILE A 146 -6.58 -7.05 -12.47
CA ILE A 146 -6.70 -6.29 -13.72
C ILE A 146 -5.51 -6.56 -14.64
N ARG A 147 -4.28 -6.60 -14.12
CA ARG A 147 -3.09 -6.88 -14.93
C ARG A 147 -3.14 -8.25 -15.60
N ASP A 148 -3.74 -9.22 -14.94
CA ASP A 148 -3.86 -10.59 -15.43
C ASP A 148 -5.03 -10.79 -16.39
N ALA A 149 -5.91 -9.79 -16.55
CA ALA A 149 -7.07 -9.84 -17.44
C ALA A 149 -6.65 -10.05 -18.91
N GLU A 150 -7.34 -10.97 -19.59
CA GLU A 150 -7.09 -11.33 -20.99
C GLU A 150 -8.19 -10.88 -21.96
N LYS A 151 -9.46 -10.80 -21.48
CA LYS A 151 -10.64 -10.56 -22.33
C LYS A 151 -11.43 -9.34 -21.92
N THR A 152 -11.91 -9.32 -20.67
CA THR A 152 -12.86 -8.32 -20.20
C THR A 152 -12.60 -7.87 -18.75
N VAL A 153 -12.82 -6.60 -18.50
CA VAL A 153 -12.84 -6.02 -17.14
C VAL A 153 -14.10 -5.19 -16.99
N THR A 154 -14.95 -5.57 -16.08
CA THR A 154 -16.19 -4.83 -15.74
C THR A 154 -16.07 -4.26 -14.34
N ILE A 155 -16.20 -2.95 -14.18
CA ILE A 155 -16.08 -2.23 -12.91
C ILE A 155 -17.38 -1.50 -12.61
N VAL A 156 -18.01 -1.83 -11.48
CA VAL A 156 -19.13 -1.07 -10.91
C VAL A 156 -18.64 -0.39 -9.62
N THR A 157 -18.89 0.91 -9.48
CA THR A 157 -18.35 1.66 -8.34
C THR A 157 -19.21 2.88 -8.00
N THR A 158 -18.92 3.53 -6.86
CA THR A 158 -19.52 4.80 -6.44
C THR A 158 -18.86 5.98 -7.18
N ALA A 159 -19.45 7.17 -7.07
CA ALA A 159 -18.87 8.40 -7.61
C ALA A 159 -17.48 8.66 -7.04
N GLU A 160 -17.31 8.57 -5.73
CA GLU A 160 -16.02 8.68 -5.03
C GLU A 160 -15.06 7.54 -5.38
N GLY A 161 -15.57 6.31 -5.50
CA GLY A 161 -14.79 5.15 -5.90
C GLY A 161 -14.24 5.27 -7.32
N MET A 162 -14.92 5.98 -8.22
CA MET A 162 -14.45 6.26 -9.58
C MET A 162 -13.22 7.17 -9.57
N ASN A 163 -13.24 8.24 -8.77
CA ASN A 163 -12.10 9.16 -8.62
C ASN A 163 -10.86 8.41 -8.13
N ARG A 164 -11.01 7.63 -7.06
CA ARG A 164 -9.90 6.84 -6.49
C ARG A 164 -9.37 5.77 -7.42
N LYS A 165 -10.24 5.15 -8.23
CA LYS A 165 -9.81 4.12 -9.20
C LYS A 165 -9.06 4.72 -10.38
N LEU A 166 -9.36 5.95 -10.79
CA LEU A 166 -8.57 6.66 -11.78
C LEU A 166 -7.11 6.77 -11.30
N GLU A 167 -6.90 7.23 -10.07
CA GLU A 167 -5.55 7.42 -9.53
C GLU A 167 -4.81 6.08 -9.34
N ALA A 168 -5.49 5.08 -8.79
CA ALA A 168 -4.85 3.83 -8.39
C ALA A 168 -4.65 2.83 -9.54
N LEU A 169 -5.58 2.76 -10.51
CA LEU A 169 -5.65 1.68 -11.49
C LEU A 169 -5.39 2.14 -12.94
N MET A 170 -5.32 3.44 -13.21
CA MET A 170 -5.15 3.95 -14.57
C MET A 170 -3.95 3.34 -15.31
N PRO A 171 -2.74 3.20 -14.70
CA PRO A 171 -1.60 2.61 -15.39
C PRO A 171 -1.84 1.16 -15.84
N SER A 172 -2.58 0.38 -15.05
CA SER A 172 -2.90 -1.01 -15.39
C SER A 172 -4.00 -1.09 -16.44
N LEU A 173 -5.02 -0.23 -16.37
CA LEU A 173 -6.07 -0.13 -17.39
C LEU A 173 -5.51 0.27 -18.75
N GLU A 174 -4.56 1.19 -18.81
CA GLU A 174 -3.86 1.55 -20.05
C GLU A 174 -3.09 0.37 -20.66
N LYS A 175 -2.40 -0.41 -19.82
CA LYS A 175 -1.66 -1.59 -20.27
C LYS A 175 -2.56 -2.66 -20.86
N ILE A 176 -3.66 -2.99 -20.17
CA ILE A 176 -4.59 -4.03 -20.65
C ILE A 176 -5.35 -3.57 -21.88
N LYS A 177 -5.68 -2.28 -22.01
CA LYS A 177 -6.27 -1.74 -23.23
C LYS A 177 -5.36 -1.93 -24.45
N LYS A 178 -4.05 -1.71 -24.30
CA LYS A 178 -3.06 -1.96 -25.36
C LYS A 178 -3.01 -3.44 -25.78
N ARG A 179 -3.38 -4.36 -24.90
CA ARG A 179 -3.53 -5.80 -25.17
C ARG A 179 -4.88 -6.18 -25.81
N GLY A 180 -5.78 -5.20 -25.99
CA GLY A 180 -7.10 -5.44 -26.60
C GLY A 180 -8.18 -5.87 -25.60
N VAL A 181 -7.93 -5.84 -24.29
CA VAL A 181 -8.91 -6.16 -23.26
C VAL A 181 -10.03 -5.12 -23.26
N LYS A 182 -11.27 -5.56 -23.24
CA LYS A 182 -12.46 -4.70 -23.19
C LYS A 182 -12.73 -4.27 -21.76
N VAL A 183 -12.69 -2.97 -21.49
CA VAL A 183 -12.95 -2.40 -20.15
C VAL A 183 -14.26 -1.64 -20.14
N ARG A 184 -15.13 -1.95 -19.19
CA ARG A 184 -16.41 -1.29 -18.95
C ARG A 184 -16.46 -0.75 -17.52
N ILE A 185 -16.88 0.50 -17.36
CA ILE A 185 -17.00 1.14 -16.04
C ILE A 185 -18.40 1.74 -15.90
N ALA A 186 -19.10 1.40 -14.82
CA ALA A 186 -20.38 1.98 -14.46
C ALA A 186 -20.30 2.63 -13.08
N ALA A 187 -20.67 3.91 -13.01
CA ALA A 187 -20.69 4.67 -11.76
C ALA A 187 -21.69 5.83 -11.88
N PRO A 188 -22.18 6.40 -10.75
CA PRO A 188 -22.89 7.65 -10.76
C PRO A 188 -22.00 8.76 -11.30
N VAL A 189 -22.46 9.46 -12.36
CA VAL A 189 -21.73 10.58 -12.96
C VAL A 189 -22.55 11.86 -12.80
N ASP A 190 -21.92 12.85 -12.21
CA ASP A 190 -22.45 14.19 -12.01
C ASP A 190 -21.44 15.28 -12.47
N LYS A 191 -21.74 16.55 -12.16
CA LYS A 191 -20.87 17.67 -12.55
C LYS A 191 -19.48 17.61 -11.88
N ASN A 192 -19.38 17.00 -10.69
CA ASN A 192 -18.15 17.02 -9.89
C ASN A 192 -17.13 15.98 -10.39
N ASN A 193 -17.60 14.84 -10.93
CA ASN A 193 -16.74 13.75 -11.39
C ASN A 193 -16.73 13.55 -12.93
N LEU A 194 -17.39 14.45 -13.68
CA LEU A 194 -17.45 14.36 -15.13
C LEU A 194 -16.05 14.38 -15.80
N LYS A 195 -15.11 15.15 -15.27
CA LYS A 195 -13.74 15.19 -15.77
C LYS A 195 -13.06 13.80 -15.65
N VAL A 196 -13.21 13.18 -14.50
CA VAL A 196 -12.69 11.84 -14.22
C VAL A 196 -13.31 10.79 -15.14
N ALA A 197 -14.61 10.85 -15.33
CA ALA A 197 -15.33 9.98 -16.26
C ALA A 197 -14.80 10.13 -17.71
N LYS A 198 -14.51 11.35 -18.15
CA LYS A 198 -13.92 11.62 -19.47
C LYS A 198 -12.48 11.11 -19.59
N GLU A 199 -11.68 11.19 -18.53
CA GLU A 199 -10.34 10.58 -18.53
C GLU A 199 -10.42 9.04 -18.64
N LEU A 200 -11.31 8.42 -17.88
CA LEU A 200 -11.51 6.96 -17.93
C LEU A 200 -12.03 6.49 -19.31
N LYS A 201 -12.76 7.33 -20.05
CA LYS A 201 -13.16 7.00 -21.43
C LYS A 201 -11.99 6.80 -22.39
N LYS A 202 -10.81 7.27 -22.07
CA LYS A 202 -9.61 6.98 -22.88
C LYS A 202 -9.22 5.50 -22.82
N VAL A 203 -9.58 4.78 -21.78
CA VAL A 203 -9.18 3.38 -21.54
C VAL A 203 -10.36 2.43 -21.40
N ALA A 204 -11.58 2.92 -21.23
CA ALA A 204 -12.78 2.12 -20.95
C ALA A 204 -14.03 2.71 -21.59
N ASP A 205 -15.05 1.87 -21.79
CA ASP A 205 -16.42 2.35 -22.02
C ASP A 205 -17.04 2.74 -20.69
N VAL A 206 -17.42 4.01 -20.55
CA VAL A 206 -17.95 4.55 -19.28
C VAL A 206 -19.41 4.93 -19.45
N LYS A 207 -20.27 4.42 -18.57
CA LYS A 207 -21.69 4.75 -18.52
C LYS A 207 -22.14 5.23 -17.15
N ASN A 208 -23.19 6.05 -17.14
CA ASN A 208 -23.78 6.58 -15.91
C ASN A 208 -24.77 5.59 -15.31
N LEU A 209 -24.49 5.15 -14.09
CA LEU A 209 -25.29 4.23 -13.30
C LEU A 209 -25.80 4.92 -12.03
N GLN A 210 -27.09 5.29 -12.01
CA GLN A 210 -27.70 5.98 -10.86
C GLN A 210 -28.57 5.06 -9.98
N SER A 211 -29.02 3.93 -10.52
CA SER A 211 -30.02 3.09 -9.90
C SER A 211 -29.46 2.00 -9.00
N ILE A 212 -28.22 1.58 -9.17
CA ILE A 212 -27.58 0.48 -8.44
C ILE A 212 -26.46 1.01 -7.59
N LYS A 213 -26.58 0.86 -6.27
CA LYS A 213 -25.49 1.12 -5.32
C LYS A 213 -24.74 -0.17 -5.05
N ALA A 214 -23.70 -0.40 -5.80
CA ALA A 214 -22.85 -1.56 -5.64
C ALA A 214 -21.39 -1.22 -5.95
N ARG A 215 -20.48 -2.01 -5.43
CA ARG A 215 -19.05 -1.91 -5.69
C ARG A 215 -18.52 -3.31 -5.97
N PHE A 216 -18.31 -3.63 -7.24
CA PHE A 216 -17.73 -4.91 -7.64
C PHE A 216 -16.92 -4.80 -8.93
N VAL A 217 -16.06 -5.78 -9.14
CA VAL A 217 -15.29 -5.94 -10.37
C VAL A 217 -15.42 -7.37 -10.85
N VAL A 218 -15.64 -7.56 -12.14
CA VAL A 218 -15.63 -8.89 -12.81
C VAL A 218 -14.50 -8.90 -13.81
N ILE A 219 -13.68 -9.94 -13.78
CA ILE A 219 -12.55 -10.14 -14.69
C ILE A 219 -12.79 -11.42 -15.48
N ASP A 220 -12.76 -11.31 -16.81
CA ASP A 220 -12.81 -12.42 -17.77
C ASP A 220 -13.98 -13.40 -17.59
N SER A 221 -15.09 -12.95 -16.97
CA SER A 221 -16.23 -13.79 -16.58
C SER A 221 -15.85 -14.98 -15.67
N ASN A 222 -14.72 -14.88 -14.99
CA ASN A 222 -14.14 -15.93 -14.16
C ASN A 222 -13.90 -15.50 -12.70
N GLN A 223 -13.48 -14.29 -12.48
CA GLN A 223 -13.17 -13.76 -11.16
C GLN A 223 -14.06 -12.57 -10.83
N VAL A 224 -14.46 -12.49 -9.56
CA VAL A 224 -15.24 -11.37 -9.04
C VAL A 224 -14.62 -10.86 -7.76
N MET A 225 -14.66 -9.56 -7.56
CA MET A 225 -14.37 -8.94 -6.29
C MET A 225 -15.49 -7.99 -5.90
N PHE A 226 -16.08 -8.23 -4.73
CA PHE A 226 -17.07 -7.36 -4.10
C PHE A 226 -16.46 -6.54 -2.98
N MET A 227 -16.80 -5.27 -2.89
CA MET A 227 -16.61 -4.45 -1.72
C MET A 227 -17.91 -4.43 -0.92
N LEU A 228 -17.85 -4.88 0.33
CA LEU A 228 -19.02 -5.11 1.14
C LEU A 228 -19.59 -3.86 1.80
N LEU A 229 -18.80 -2.82 1.93
CA LEU A 229 -19.19 -1.60 2.64
C LEU A 229 -19.38 -0.42 1.70
N ASP A 230 -20.23 0.50 2.11
CA ASP A 230 -20.39 1.81 1.47
C ASP A 230 -19.17 2.67 1.80
N ASP A 231 -18.39 3.01 0.79
CA ASP A 231 -17.11 3.72 0.95
C ASP A 231 -17.24 5.20 1.33
N GLU A 232 -18.45 5.73 1.34
CA GLU A 232 -18.75 7.06 1.85
C GLU A 232 -18.96 7.07 3.38
N LYS A 233 -19.34 5.92 3.96
CA LYS A 233 -19.71 5.82 5.38
C LYS A 233 -18.61 5.24 6.26
N PHE A 234 -17.64 4.54 5.69
CA PHE A 234 -16.65 3.80 6.45
C PHE A 234 -15.23 4.30 6.19
N HIS A 235 -14.45 4.34 7.27
CA HIS A 235 -13.04 4.69 7.20
C HIS A 235 -12.26 3.69 6.31
N PRO A 236 -11.27 4.15 5.49
CA PRO A 236 -10.52 3.29 4.57
C PRO A 236 -9.95 2.01 5.16
N ASN A 237 -9.48 2.05 6.40
CA ASN A 237 -8.88 0.90 7.09
C ASN A 237 -9.88 -0.21 7.43
N TYR A 238 -11.17 0.09 7.42
CA TYR A 238 -12.26 -0.87 7.68
C TYR A 238 -12.96 -1.33 6.40
N ASP A 239 -12.56 -0.83 5.23
CA ASP A 239 -13.12 -1.31 3.97
C ASP A 239 -12.81 -2.79 3.80
N VAL A 240 -13.83 -3.58 3.42
CA VAL A 240 -13.74 -5.04 3.30
C VAL A 240 -14.21 -5.44 1.92
N GLY A 241 -13.48 -6.32 1.28
CA GLY A 241 -13.88 -6.96 0.03
C GLY A 241 -13.74 -8.47 0.10
N VAL A 242 -14.53 -9.15 -0.71
CA VAL A 242 -14.47 -10.60 -0.92
C VAL A 242 -14.16 -10.83 -2.40
N TRP A 243 -13.13 -11.60 -2.67
CA TRP A 243 -12.86 -12.09 -4.01
C TRP A 243 -13.34 -13.52 -4.17
N ILE A 244 -13.81 -13.85 -5.36
CA ILE A 244 -14.38 -15.14 -5.72
C ILE A 244 -13.79 -15.53 -7.09
N ASN A 245 -13.26 -16.73 -7.18
CA ASN A 245 -12.67 -17.29 -8.41
C ASN A 245 -13.51 -18.49 -8.87
N THR A 246 -14.64 -18.20 -9.51
CA THR A 246 -15.54 -19.22 -10.06
C THR A 246 -16.28 -18.68 -11.28
N GLU A 247 -16.15 -19.38 -12.40
CA GLU A 247 -16.83 -19.02 -13.64
C GLU A 247 -18.36 -18.95 -13.47
N PHE A 248 -18.94 -19.90 -12.76
CA PHE A 248 -20.40 -19.98 -12.58
C PHE A 248 -20.96 -18.69 -11.99
N PHE A 249 -20.34 -18.19 -10.92
CA PHE A 249 -20.81 -16.96 -10.27
C PHE A 249 -20.45 -15.70 -11.06
N ALA A 250 -19.24 -15.66 -11.61
CA ALA A 250 -18.79 -14.52 -12.40
C ALA A 250 -19.62 -14.30 -13.66
N GLN A 251 -19.93 -15.38 -14.39
CA GLN A 251 -20.78 -15.33 -15.58
C GLN A 251 -22.21 -14.89 -15.25
N ALA A 252 -22.79 -15.40 -14.15
CA ALA A 252 -24.13 -15.00 -13.73
C ALA A 252 -24.19 -13.49 -13.42
N LEU A 253 -23.19 -12.99 -12.68
CA LEU A 253 -23.12 -11.56 -12.35
C LEU A 253 -22.89 -10.69 -13.60
N GLU A 254 -22.05 -11.13 -14.52
CA GLU A 254 -21.79 -10.40 -15.77
C GLU A 254 -23.01 -10.35 -16.66
N GLN A 255 -23.77 -11.44 -16.77
CA GLN A 255 -25.04 -11.45 -17.53
C GLN A 255 -26.07 -10.49 -16.90
N MET A 256 -26.20 -10.46 -15.58
CA MET A 256 -27.05 -9.48 -14.89
C MET A 256 -26.59 -8.05 -15.16
N PHE A 257 -25.28 -7.82 -15.13
CA PHE A 257 -24.72 -6.52 -15.45
C PHE A 257 -25.00 -6.12 -16.91
N ASP A 258 -24.90 -7.05 -17.86
CA ASP A 258 -25.16 -6.79 -19.27
C ASP A 258 -26.60 -6.34 -19.55
N LEU A 259 -27.57 -6.85 -18.80
CA LEU A 259 -28.95 -6.37 -18.87
C LEU A 259 -29.04 -4.91 -18.40
N ALA A 260 -28.43 -4.61 -17.26
CA ALA A 260 -28.39 -3.25 -16.72
C ALA A 260 -27.58 -2.29 -17.64
N TRP A 261 -26.46 -2.77 -18.20
CA TRP A 261 -25.61 -2.00 -19.09
C TRP A 261 -26.32 -1.44 -20.31
N LYS A 262 -27.26 -2.20 -20.88
CA LYS A 262 -28.06 -1.77 -22.06
C LYS A 262 -28.88 -0.54 -21.76
N GLU A 263 -29.44 -0.45 -20.56
CA GLU A 263 -30.31 0.64 -20.11
C GLU A 263 -29.52 1.89 -19.61
N MET A 264 -28.21 1.75 -19.37
CA MET A 264 -27.40 2.87 -18.87
C MET A 264 -27.12 3.90 -19.96
N LYS A 265 -27.14 5.18 -19.56
CA LYS A 265 -26.84 6.30 -20.46
C LYS A 265 -25.34 6.45 -20.66
N ALA A 266 -24.92 6.56 -21.92
CA ALA A 266 -23.54 6.90 -22.26
C ALA A 266 -23.24 8.34 -21.77
N ILE A 267 -22.00 8.55 -21.30
CA ILE A 267 -21.51 9.87 -20.93
C ILE A 267 -21.19 10.67 -22.18
N LYS A 268 -21.76 11.85 -22.30
CA LYS A 268 -21.49 12.78 -23.41
C LYS A 268 -20.18 13.56 -23.21
#